data_75e1c5ab4c60b2be4a3786582734599c
#
_entry.id   75e1c5ab4c60b2be4a3786582734599c
#
_cell.length_a   1.000
_cell.length_b   1.000
_cell.length_c   1.000
_cell.angle_alpha   90.00
_cell.angle_beta   90.00
_cell.angle_gamma   90.00
#
_symmetry.space_group_name_H-M   'P 1'
#
loop_
_entity.id
_entity.type
_entity.pdbx_description
1 polymer ?
#
loop_
_entity_poly.entity_id
_entity_poly.type
_entity_poly.pdbx_seq_one_letter_code
_entity_poly.pdbx_strand_id
1 'polypeptide(L)'
;MRIFGIDPGSIRTGYGCVETNGSRHRLVTCGVLSAPGRASFPQKLQFIHDGLARLIETAAPECVAIENLFHARNVRSALVLGHARGVAVLAAVEAGLPVVEYAPSEIKLAVSGYGRAEKAQLQQMVKLLLGLDTAPSPHDAADALAVAICHAHMHRAPAMAARRQPRHLRSWRYAKLPERAKRPRP
;
A
#
# COMPACT_ATOMS: atom_id res chain seq x y z
N MET A 1 7.99 -13.74 3.26
CA MET A 1 7.80 -12.56 2.39
C MET A 1 7.32 -11.39 3.21
N ARG A 2 8.00 -10.23 3.09
CA ARG A 2 7.56 -8.97 3.70
C ARG A 2 6.90 -8.09 2.66
N ILE A 3 5.72 -7.57 3.00
CA ILE A 3 4.89 -6.75 2.12
C ILE A 3 4.68 -5.42 2.80
N PHE A 4 4.99 -4.33 2.12
CA PHE A 4 4.76 -2.97 2.60
C PHE A 4 3.48 -2.43 1.97
N GLY A 5 2.45 -2.22 2.78
CA GLY A 5 1.16 -1.65 2.37
C GLY A 5 1.15 -0.13 2.55
N ILE A 6 0.57 0.57 1.59
CA ILE A 6 0.40 2.03 1.63
C ILE A 6 -1.05 2.40 1.32
N ASP A 7 -1.64 3.23 2.18
CA ASP A 7 -2.87 3.97 1.94
C ASP A 7 -2.52 5.45 1.68
N PRO A 8 -2.46 5.89 0.40
CA PRO A 8 -1.96 7.21 0.05
C PRO A 8 -2.94 8.32 0.42
N GLY A 9 -2.47 9.32 1.15
CA GLY A 9 -3.21 10.55 1.40
C GLY A 9 -2.30 11.77 1.41
N SER A 10 -2.79 12.94 1.00
CA SER A 10 -2.00 14.16 0.85
C SER A 10 -1.68 14.89 2.17
N ILE A 11 -2.39 14.57 3.24
CA ILE A 11 -2.19 15.12 4.58
C ILE A 11 -1.70 14.02 5.51
N ARG A 12 -2.29 12.84 5.38
CA ARG A 12 -1.98 11.64 6.15
C ARG A 12 -1.83 10.50 5.17
N THR A 13 -0.70 9.82 5.22
CA THR A 13 -0.44 8.59 4.46
C THR A 13 -0.28 7.45 5.44
N GLY A 14 -1.17 6.46 5.38
CA GLY A 14 -1.06 5.24 6.15
C GLY A 14 0.05 4.34 5.59
N TYR A 15 0.78 3.66 6.48
CA TYR A 15 1.73 2.62 6.10
C TYR A 15 1.64 1.42 7.05
N GLY A 16 1.94 0.24 6.52
CA GLY A 16 2.00 -0.97 7.32
C GLY A 16 2.82 -2.05 6.64
N CYS A 17 3.73 -2.68 7.38
CA CYS A 17 4.52 -3.79 6.88
C CYS A 17 4.10 -5.09 7.57
N VAL A 18 3.80 -6.10 6.76
CA VAL A 18 3.39 -7.42 7.21
C VAL A 18 4.39 -8.46 6.70
N GLU A 19 4.86 -9.32 7.59
CA GLU A 19 5.60 -10.52 7.22
C GLU A 19 4.65 -11.72 7.16
N THR A 20 4.71 -12.47 6.06
CA THR A 20 3.85 -13.65 5.86
C THR A 20 4.67 -14.86 5.45
N ASN A 21 4.28 -16.03 5.97
CA ASN A 21 4.75 -17.33 5.50
C ASN A 21 3.69 -18.06 4.66
N GLY A 22 2.66 -17.33 4.19
CA GLY A 22 1.55 -17.87 3.42
C GLY A 22 0.31 -18.20 4.26
N SER A 23 0.44 -18.70 5.48
CA SER A 23 -0.71 -19.04 6.35
C SER A 23 -0.86 -18.12 7.56
N ARG A 24 0.24 -17.58 8.04
CA ARG A 24 0.28 -16.68 9.21
C ARG A 24 0.85 -15.34 8.80
N HIS A 25 0.29 -14.30 9.38
CA HIS A 25 0.74 -12.92 9.17
C HIS A 25 1.25 -12.37 10.49
N ARG A 26 2.35 -11.64 10.44
CA ARG A 26 2.95 -10.96 11.59
C ARG A 26 3.15 -9.49 11.27
N LEU A 27 2.74 -8.63 12.19
CA LEU A 27 3.02 -7.20 12.11
C LEU A 27 4.53 -6.95 12.25
N VAL A 28 5.10 -6.21 11.31
CA VAL A 28 6.49 -5.70 11.39
C VAL A 28 6.48 -4.27 11.91
N THR A 29 5.73 -3.39 11.25
CA THR A 29 5.53 -1.99 11.65
C THR A 29 4.26 -1.45 11.03
N CYS A 30 3.66 -0.43 11.63
CA CYS A 30 2.57 0.34 11.03
C CYS A 30 2.51 1.74 11.64
N GLY A 31 1.84 2.64 10.93
CA GLY A 31 1.63 4.00 11.41
C GLY A 31 1.11 4.93 10.32
N VAL A 32 1.27 6.22 10.56
CA VAL A 32 0.84 7.29 9.65
C VAL A 32 1.92 8.35 9.53
N LEU A 33 2.24 8.69 8.30
CA LEU A 33 3.01 9.89 7.99
C LEU A 33 2.03 11.08 7.93
N SER A 34 2.14 12.00 8.89
CA SER A 34 1.31 13.20 8.95
C SER A 34 2.12 14.39 8.48
N ALA A 35 1.81 14.90 7.29
CA ALA A 35 2.50 16.06 6.72
C ALA A 35 2.23 17.32 7.56
N PRO A 36 3.24 18.20 7.76
CA PRO A 36 3.08 19.42 8.55
C PRO A 36 1.97 20.31 8.00
N GLY A 37 1.06 20.77 8.88
CA GLY A 37 -0.14 21.52 8.47
C GLY A 37 0.16 22.81 7.69
N ARG A 38 1.23 23.53 8.08
CA ARG A 38 1.67 24.79 7.45
C ARG A 38 2.55 24.61 6.21
N ALA A 39 2.96 23.38 5.88
CA ALA A 39 3.78 23.13 4.70
C ALA A 39 2.99 23.38 3.42
N SER A 40 3.66 23.90 2.40
CA SER A 40 3.10 24.00 1.05
C SER A 40 2.84 22.60 0.47
N PHE A 41 2.01 22.51 -0.56
CA PHE A 41 1.68 21.22 -1.14
C PHE A 41 2.91 20.46 -1.67
N PRO A 42 3.87 21.06 -2.38
CA PRO A 42 5.12 20.38 -2.76
C PRO A 42 5.92 19.87 -1.56
N GLN A 43 6.02 20.65 -0.48
CA GLN A 43 6.71 20.24 0.74
C GLN A 43 6.02 19.05 1.43
N LYS A 44 4.69 18.98 1.37
CA LYS A 44 3.95 17.80 1.86
C LYS A 44 4.25 16.55 1.05
N LEU A 45 4.34 16.67 -0.26
CA LEU A 45 4.71 15.57 -1.15
C LEU A 45 6.13 15.09 -0.86
N GLN A 46 7.08 16.00 -0.70
CA GLN A 46 8.45 15.67 -0.31
C GLN A 46 8.49 14.96 1.05
N PHE A 47 7.77 15.46 2.06
CA PHE A 47 7.68 14.84 3.38
C PHE A 47 7.17 13.38 3.31
N ILE A 48 6.13 13.14 2.50
CA ILE A 48 5.57 11.79 2.29
C ILE A 48 6.60 10.90 1.61
N HIS A 49 7.22 11.37 0.52
CA HIS A 49 8.24 10.64 -0.22
C HIS A 49 9.39 10.21 0.68
N ASP A 50 10.04 11.15 1.36
CA ASP A 50 11.21 10.91 2.19
C ASP A 50 10.88 10.02 3.41
N GLY A 51 9.67 10.20 3.96
CA GLY A 51 9.16 9.37 5.02
C GLY A 51 8.97 7.92 4.59
N LEU A 52 8.33 7.69 3.44
CA LEU A 52 8.13 6.35 2.88
C LEU A 52 9.47 5.70 2.50
N ALA A 53 10.39 6.43 1.88
CA ALA A 53 11.71 5.91 1.50
C ALA A 53 12.45 5.36 2.73
N ARG A 54 12.51 6.12 3.84
CA ARG A 54 13.13 5.67 5.10
C ARG A 54 12.44 4.46 5.72
N LEU A 55 11.10 4.44 5.68
CA LEU A 55 10.32 3.32 6.23
C LEU A 55 10.51 2.05 5.41
N ILE A 56 10.54 2.15 4.10
CA ILE A 56 10.81 1.04 3.18
C ILE A 56 12.22 0.50 3.41
N GLU A 57 13.23 1.36 3.50
CA GLU A 57 14.61 0.96 3.80
C GLU A 57 14.69 0.20 5.13
N THR A 58 14.07 0.73 6.19
CA THR A 58 14.08 0.12 7.54
C THR A 58 13.33 -1.21 7.59
N ALA A 59 12.15 -1.29 6.94
CA ALA A 59 11.32 -2.50 6.95
C ALA A 59 11.87 -3.59 6.03
N ALA A 60 12.70 -3.23 5.04
CA ALA A 60 13.28 -4.11 4.03
C ALA A 60 12.26 -5.08 3.42
N PRO A 61 11.16 -4.59 2.81
CA PRO A 61 10.14 -5.44 2.22
C PRO A 61 10.60 -5.99 0.86
N GLU A 62 9.93 -7.04 0.39
CA GLU A 62 10.16 -7.65 -0.92
C GLU A 62 9.26 -7.03 -2.01
N CYS A 63 8.16 -6.38 -1.61
CA CYS A 63 7.26 -5.67 -2.51
C CYS A 63 6.45 -4.60 -1.78
N VAL A 64 5.88 -3.68 -2.56
CA VAL A 64 4.95 -2.64 -2.08
C VAL A 64 3.57 -2.88 -2.67
N ALA A 65 2.56 -2.86 -1.81
CA ALA A 65 1.15 -2.89 -2.19
C ALA A 65 0.51 -1.53 -1.90
N ILE A 66 -0.21 -0.96 -2.87
CA ILE A 66 -0.80 0.39 -2.75
C ILE A 66 -2.30 0.31 -3.04
N GLU A 67 -3.11 1.00 -2.24
CA GLU A 67 -4.52 1.18 -2.54
C GLU A 67 -4.69 2.09 -3.77
N ASN A 68 -5.51 1.60 -4.71
CA ASN A 68 -5.84 2.36 -5.91
C ASN A 68 -7.15 3.10 -5.71
N LEU A 69 -7.07 4.42 -5.59
CA LEU A 69 -8.20 5.30 -5.30
C LEU A 69 -8.90 5.73 -6.60
N PHE A 70 -10.03 5.11 -6.91
CA PHE A 70 -10.84 5.48 -8.08
C PHE A 70 -11.92 6.54 -7.80
N HIS A 71 -12.20 6.86 -6.53
CA HIS A 71 -13.31 7.73 -6.15
C HIS A 71 -12.84 8.92 -5.31
N ALA A 72 -12.65 10.05 -5.95
CA ALA A 72 -12.55 11.31 -5.25
C ALA A 72 -13.87 12.11 -5.42
N ARG A 73 -14.24 12.86 -4.40
CA ARG A 73 -15.49 13.66 -4.39
C ARG A 73 -15.54 14.72 -5.48
N ASN A 74 -14.39 15.17 -5.96
CA ASN A 74 -14.26 16.14 -7.05
C ASN A 74 -12.89 16.03 -7.72
N VAL A 75 -12.73 16.64 -8.89
CA VAL A 75 -11.51 16.60 -9.71
C VAL A 75 -10.29 17.12 -8.96
N ARG A 76 -10.42 18.20 -8.19
CA ARG A 76 -9.28 18.75 -7.41
C ARG A 76 -8.77 17.77 -6.37
N SER A 77 -9.66 17.11 -5.65
CA SER A 77 -9.29 16.08 -4.68
C SER A 77 -8.66 14.86 -5.36
N ALA A 78 -9.14 14.47 -6.55
CA ALA A 78 -8.55 13.39 -7.34
C ALA A 78 -7.11 13.72 -7.72
N LEU A 79 -6.84 14.93 -8.21
CA LEU A 79 -5.51 15.37 -8.58
C LEU A 79 -4.55 15.36 -7.37
N VAL A 80 -4.98 15.91 -6.25
CA VAL A 80 -4.17 15.97 -5.00
C VAL A 80 -3.82 14.55 -4.51
N LEU A 81 -4.79 13.63 -4.51
CA LEU A 81 -4.55 12.22 -4.16
C LEU A 81 -3.66 11.52 -5.18
N GLY A 82 -3.83 11.80 -6.47
CA GLY A 82 -2.97 11.29 -7.53
C GLY A 82 -1.51 11.67 -7.35
N HIS A 83 -1.23 12.92 -6.93
CA HIS A 83 0.13 13.36 -6.62
C HIS A 83 0.71 12.61 -5.39
N ALA A 84 -0.06 12.50 -4.29
CA ALA A 84 0.39 11.77 -3.10
C ALA A 84 0.69 10.29 -3.43
N ARG A 85 -0.19 9.65 -4.22
CA ARG A 85 0.02 8.29 -4.71
C ARG A 85 1.24 8.21 -5.64
N GLY A 86 1.43 9.17 -6.53
CA GLY A 86 2.58 9.21 -7.43
C GLY A 86 3.92 9.20 -6.67
N VAL A 87 4.05 9.99 -5.61
CA VAL A 87 5.27 9.99 -4.79
C VAL A 87 5.43 8.71 -3.97
N ALA A 88 4.35 8.06 -3.55
CA ALA A 88 4.40 6.76 -2.89
C ALA A 88 4.92 5.65 -3.83
N VAL A 89 4.44 5.64 -5.08
CA VAL A 89 4.95 4.74 -6.12
C VAL A 89 6.42 5.04 -6.41
N LEU A 90 6.81 6.32 -6.52
CA LEU A 90 8.17 6.73 -6.78
C LEU A 90 9.13 6.23 -5.70
N ALA A 91 8.78 6.41 -4.42
CA ALA A 91 9.60 5.93 -3.30
C ALA A 91 9.84 4.41 -3.36
N ALA A 92 8.82 3.62 -3.73
CA ALA A 92 8.96 2.18 -3.90
C ALA A 92 9.84 1.80 -5.10
N VAL A 93 9.69 2.50 -6.23
CA VAL A 93 10.48 2.28 -7.45
C VAL A 93 11.93 2.65 -7.24
N GLU A 94 12.23 3.74 -6.54
CA GLU A 94 13.60 4.14 -6.20
C GLU A 94 14.30 3.14 -5.30
N ALA A 95 13.54 2.46 -4.41
CA ALA A 95 14.02 1.34 -3.61
C ALA A 95 14.20 0.03 -4.43
N GLY A 96 13.88 0.03 -5.73
CA GLY A 96 13.98 -1.15 -6.58
C GLY A 96 12.90 -2.20 -6.35
N LEU A 97 11.79 -1.85 -5.70
CA LEU A 97 10.74 -2.78 -5.31
C LEU A 97 9.61 -2.86 -6.34
N PRO A 98 9.04 -4.05 -6.59
CA PRO A 98 7.83 -4.19 -7.37
C PRO A 98 6.64 -3.54 -6.65
N VAL A 99 5.79 -2.85 -7.40
CA VAL A 99 4.58 -2.20 -6.90
C VAL A 99 3.34 -2.90 -7.46
N VAL A 100 2.41 -3.24 -6.57
CA VAL A 100 1.12 -3.84 -6.94
C VAL A 100 -0.01 -3.00 -6.38
N GLU A 101 -1.07 -2.82 -7.17
CA GLU A 101 -2.22 -1.97 -6.81
C GLU A 101 -3.48 -2.78 -6.62
N TYR A 102 -4.28 -2.40 -5.63
CA TYR A 102 -5.55 -3.03 -5.29
C TYR A 102 -6.67 -1.99 -5.18
N ALA A 103 -7.83 -2.30 -5.74
CA ALA A 103 -9.03 -1.50 -5.54
C ALA A 103 -9.57 -1.67 -4.11
N PRO A 104 -10.24 -0.65 -3.53
CA PRO A 104 -10.83 -0.74 -2.19
C PRO A 104 -11.75 -1.94 -1.99
N SER A 105 -12.52 -2.32 -3.01
CA SER A 105 -13.40 -3.49 -2.97
C SER A 105 -12.63 -4.82 -2.96
N GLU A 106 -11.49 -4.89 -3.65
CA GLU A 106 -10.60 -6.07 -3.64
C GLU A 106 -9.98 -6.24 -2.25
N ILE A 107 -9.52 -5.15 -1.64
CA ILE A 107 -8.95 -5.14 -0.29
C ILE A 107 -9.98 -5.64 0.73
N LYS A 108 -11.19 -5.05 0.71
CA LYS A 108 -12.27 -5.46 1.60
C LYS A 108 -12.65 -6.93 1.42
N LEU A 109 -12.79 -7.38 0.19
CA LEU A 109 -13.12 -8.78 -0.12
C LEU A 109 -12.03 -9.74 0.38
N ALA A 110 -10.75 -9.42 0.12
CA ALA A 110 -9.63 -10.27 0.51
C ALA A 110 -9.44 -10.37 2.03
N VAL A 111 -9.72 -9.29 2.78
CA VAL A 111 -9.48 -9.22 4.23
C VAL A 111 -10.70 -9.67 5.04
N SER A 112 -11.91 -9.29 4.63
CA SER A 112 -13.14 -9.55 5.41
C SER A 112 -14.11 -10.53 4.74
N GLY A 113 -13.81 -11.00 3.52
CA GLY A 113 -14.72 -11.86 2.76
C GLY A 113 -15.91 -11.12 2.13
N TYR A 114 -16.03 -9.80 2.34
CA TYR A 114 -17.14 -8.98 1.85
C TYR A 114 -16.68 -7.63 1.32
N GLY A 115 -16.83 -7.40 -0.01
CA GLY A 115 -16.32 -6.23 -0.70
C GLY A 115 -16.95 -4.87 -0.30
N ARG A 116 -18.04 -4.88 0.47
CA ARG A 116 -18.70 -3.68 1.02
C ARG A 116 -18.55 -3.56 2.54
N ALA A 117 -17.59 -4.26 3.14
CA ALA A 117 -17.33 -4.20 4.58
C ALA A 117 -17.14 -2.75 5.05
N GLU A 118 -17.65 -2.46 6.25
CA GLU A 118 -17.45 -1.18 6.90
C GLU A 118 -16.02 -1.05 7.44
N LYS A 119 -15.54 0.19 7.65
CA LYS A 119 -14.17 0.44 8.15
C LYS A 119 -13.90 -0.24 9.49
N ALA A 120 -14.85 -0.18 10.42
CA ALA A 120 -14.71 -0.83 11.72
C ALA A 120 -14.56 -2.35 11.59
N GLN A 121 -15.31 -2.97 10.70
CA GLN A 121 -15.22 -4.41 10.43
C GLN A 121 -13.86 -4.76 9.83
N LEU A 122 -13.38 -3.97 8.85
CA LEU A 122 -12.06 -4.18 8.24
C LEU A 122 -10.95 -4.10 9.29
N GLN A 123 -10.99 -3.09 10.18
CA GLN A 123 -10.02 -2.88 11.25
C GLN A 123 -10.00 -4.06 12.24
N GLN A 124 -11.18 -4.61 12.61
CA GLN A 124 -11.28 -5.80 13.46
C GLN A 124 -10.71 -7.04 12.76
N MET A 125 -10.96 -7.20 11.47
CA MET A 125 -10.38 -8.32 10.71
C MET A 125 -8.86 -8.22 10.64
N VAL A 126 -8.29 -7.03 10.42
CA VAL A 126 -6.83 -6.80 10.46
C VAL A 126 -6.26 -7.20 11.82
N LYS A 127 -6.92 -6.79 12.94
CA LYS A 127 -6.55 -7.19 14.30
C LYS A 127 -6.48 -8.72 14.44
N LEU A 128 -7.53 -9.42 14.00
CA LEU A 128 -7.62 -10.90 14.11
C LEU A 128 -6.56 -11.60 13.26
N LEU A 129 -6.38 -11.17 12.00
CA LEU A 129 -5.44 -11.78 11.05
C LEU A 129 -3.97 -11.61 11.47
N LEU A 130 -3.66 -10.52 12.19
CA LEU A 130 -2.32 -10.25 12.71
C LEU A 130 -2.13 -10.72 14.17
N GLY A 131 -3.19 -11.25 14.83
CA GLY A 131 -3.13 -11.70 16.22
C GLY A 131 -2.82 -10.59 17.22
N LEU A 132 -3.33 -9.36 16.98
CA LEU A 132 -3.07 -8.21 17.85
C LEU A 132 -4.06 -8.15 19.03
N ASP A 133 -3.59 -7.64 20.17
CA ASP A 133 -4.46 -7.42 21.35
C ASP A 133 -5.46 -6.29 21.14
N THR A 134 -5.05 -5.24 20.42
CA THR A 134 -5.87 -4.08 20.09
C THR A 134 -5.92 -3.84 18.58
N ALA A 135 -7.02 -3.25 18.11
CA ALA A 135 -7.13 -2.88 16.71
C ALA A 135 -6.09 -1.80 16.32
N PRO A 136 -5.45 -1.90 15.16
CA PRO A 136 -4.45 -0.91 14.73
C PRO A 136 -5.07 0.49 14.68
N SER A 137 -4.37 1.47 15.23
CA SER A 137 -4.78 2.87 15.27
C SER A 137 -3.61 3.76 14.80
N PRO A 138 -3.88 4.85 14.10
CA PRO A 138 -5.20 5.30 13.59
C PRO A 138 -5.70 4.48 12.40
N HIS A 139 -6.91 4.78 11.89
CA HIS A 139 -7.56 4.03 10.81
C HIS A 139 -6.69 3.90 9.55
N ASP A 140 -5.95 4.96 9.17
CA ASP A 140 -5.08 4.94 7.99
C ASP A 140 -3.98 3.84 8.09
N ALA A 141 -3.50 3.55 9.30
CA ALA A 141 -2.55 2.46 9.54
C ALA A 141 -3.21 1.08 9.35
N ALA A 142 -4.46 0.92 9.80
CA ALA A 142 -5.22 -0.30 9.59
C ALA A 142 -5.56 -0.52 8.12
N ASP A 143 -5.90 0.55 7.38
CA ASP A 143 -6.18 0.50 5.95
C ASP A 143 -4.91 0.07 5.18
N ALA A 144 -3.75 0.63 5.51
CA ALA A 144 -2.47 0.22 4.91
C ALA A 144 -2.10 -1.25 5.23
N LEU A 145 -2.33 -1.71 6.46
CA LEU A 145 -2.14 -3.13 6.80
C LEU A 145 -3.10 -4.04 6.03
N ALA A 146 -4.34 -3.61 5.82
CA ALA A 146 -5.32 -4.34 5.01
C ALA A 146 -4.85 -4.49 3.55
N VAL A 147 -4.21 -3.46 2.98
CA VAL A 147 -3.59 -3.53 1.64
C VAL A 147 -2.48 -4.59 1.60
N ALA A 148 -1.61 -4.63 2.60
CA ALA A 148 -0.53 -5.62 2.67
C ALA A 148 -1.08 -7.06 2.82
N ILE A 149 -2.10 -7.25 3.66
CA ILE A 149 -2.77 -8.56 3.85
C ILE A 149 -3.50 -8.98 2.57
N CYS A 150 -4.15 -8.05 1.88
CA CYS A 150 -4.77 -8.32 0.58
C CYS A 150 -3.75 -8.89 -0.40
N HIS A 151 -2.58 -8.27 -0.51
CA HIS A 151 -1.51 -8.80 -1.36
C HIS A 151 -1.06 -10.21 -0.94
N ALA A 152 -0.89 -10.45 0.37
CA ALA A 152 -0.52 -11.77 0.89
C ALA A 152 -1.53 -12.86 0.48
N HIS A 153 -2.84 -12.56 0.57
CA HIS A 153 -3.90 -13.49 0.20
C HIS A 153 -3.99 -13.73 -1.31
N MET A 154 -3.86 -12.66 -2.11
CA MET A 154 -3.92 -12.74 -3.58
C MET A 154 -2.69 -13.45 -4.17
N HIS A 155 -1.52 -13.28 -3.56
CA HIS A 155 -0.29 -13.96 -4.00
C HIS A 155 -0.30 -15.45 -3.67
N ARG A 156 -1.08 -15.85 -2.66
CA ARG A 156 -1.25 -17.27 -2.25
C ARG A 156 -2.25 -18.04 -3.13
N ALA A 157 -3.17 -17.35 -3.81
CA ALA A 157 -4.17 -18.01 -4.65
C ALA A 157 -3.47 -18.78 -5.78
N PRO A 158 -3.72 -20.10 -5.95
CA PRO A 158 -3.11 -20.87 -7.03
C PRO A 158 -3.50 -20.26 -8.38
N ALA A 159 -2.59 -20.33 -9.36
CA ALA A 159 -2.68 -19.71 -10.69
C ALA A 159 -3.97 -20.02 -11.51
N MET A 160 -4.85 -20.86 -11.01
CA MET A 160 -6.14 -21.19 -11.63
C MET A 160 -7.15 -20.03 -11.65
N ALA A 161 -7.02 -19.03 -10.75
CA ALA A 161 -7.86 -17.83 -10.73
C ALA A 161 -7.42 -16.75 -11.73
N ALA A 162 -6.25 -16.86 -12.33
CA ALA A 162 -5.67 -15.85 -13.23
C ALA A 162 -6.40 -15.72 -14.60
N ARG A 163 -7.39 -16.58 -14.89
CA ARG A 163 -8.09 -16.59 -16.19
C ARG A 163 -9.21 -15.54 -16.37
N ARG A 164 -9.51 -14.71 -15.38
CA ARG A 164 -10.59 -13.70 -15.47
C ARG A 164 -10.15 -12.26 -15.21
N GLN A 165 -8.96 -11.86 -15.63
CA GLN A 165 -8.59 -10.44 -15.56
C GLN A 165 -9.07 -9.72 -16.84
N PRO A 166 -9.82 -8.60 -16.70
CA PRO A 166 -10.17 -7.76 -17.84
C PRO A 166 -8.90 -7.24 -18.53
N ARG A 167 -8.83 -7.36 -19.85
CA ARG A 167 -7.64 -7.04 -20.68
C ARG A 167 -7.12 -5.60 -20.54
N HIS A 168 -7.93 -4.65 -20.07
CA HIS A 168 -7.58 -3.22 -19.98
C HIS A 168 -6.78 -2.83 -18.73
N LEU A 169 -6.60 -3.71 -17.75
CA LEU A 169 -5.82 -3.44 -16.52
C LEU A 169 -4.39 -4.01 -16.56
N ARG A 170 -3.92 -4.49 -17.73
CA ARG A 170 -2.63 -5.21 -17.83
C ARG A 170 -1.38 -4.33 -17.83
N SER A 171 -1.48 -3.00 -18.00
CA SER A 171 -0.30 -2.21 -18.37
C SER A 171 0.66 -1.88 -17.22
N TRP A 172 0.21 -1.87 -15.97
CA TRP A 172 1.02 -1.43 -14.84
C TRP A 172 1.35 -2.49 -13.79
N ARG A 173 0.54 -3.55 -13.69
CA ARG A 173 0.65 -4.53 -12.58
C ARG A 173 1.93 -5.38 -12.59
N TYR A 174 2.66 -5.46 -13.71
CA TYR A 174 3.84 -6.29 -13.86
C TYR A 174 4.93 -5.65 -14.74
N ALA A 175 5.05 -4.33 -14.73
CA ALA A 175 6.17 -3.68 -15.40
C ALA A 175 7.48 -4.07 -14.67
N LYS A 176 8.22 -5.02 -15.23
CA LYS A 176 9.63 -5.22 -14.84
C LYS A 176 10.36 -3.95 -15.23
N LEU A 177 10.89 -3.24 -14.25
CA LEU A 177 11.78 -2.12 -14.51
C LEU A 177 13.01 -2.63 -15.26
N PRO A 178 13.49 -1.91 -16.29
CA PRO A 178 14.77 -2.23 -16.92
C PRO A 178 15.87 -2.15 -15.85
N GLU A 179 16.81 -3.09 -15.88
CA GLU A 179 17.98 -3.05 -15.01
C GLU A 179 18.62 -1.65 -15.10
N ARG A 180 18.80 -0.99 -13.97
CA ARG A 180 19.49 0.30 -13.91
C ARG A 180 20.88 0.11 -14.48
N ALA A 181 21.17 0.77 -15.59
CA ALA A 181 22.54 0.97 -16.02
C ALA A 181 23.33 1.58 -14.85
N LYS A 182 24.35 0.86 -14.39
CA LYS A 182 25.22 1.34 -13.30
C LYS A 182 25.77 2.70 -13.72
N ARG A 183 25.38 3.77 -13.02
CA ARG A 183 26.01 5.07 -13.20
C ARG A 183 27.49 4.93 -12.85
N PRO A 184 28.42 5.39 -13.70
CA PRO A 184 29.83 5.46 -13.30
C PRO A 184 29.92 6.36 -12.06
N ARG A 185 30.68 5.93 -11.07
CA ARG A 185 31.04 6.75 -9.91
C ARG A 185 31.93 7.88 -10.38
N PRO A 186 31.78 9.12 -9.82
CA PRO A 186 32.67 10.22 -10.11
C PRO A 186 34.09 9.92 -9.68
#